data_b274e6561987bcc34f15d06e3474bd94
#
_entry.id   b274e6561987bcc34f15d06e3474bd94
#
_cell.length_a   1.000
_cell.length_b   1.000
_cell.length_c   1.000
_cell.angle_alpha   90.00
_cell.angle_beta   90.00
_cell.angle_gamma   90.00
#
_symmetry.space_group_name_H-M   'P 1'
#
loop_
_entity.id
_entity.type
_entity.pdbx_description
1 polymer ?
#
loop_
_entity_poly.entity_id
_entity_poly.type
_entity_poly.pdbx_seq_one_letter_code
_entity_poly.pdbx_strand_id
1 'polypeptide(L)'
;MSTTTGKKVIRVLVAKPGLDGHDQGAKVIAYGLKDEGFEVIYTGLRRTPEEIANAAVDEDVDVIGLSILSGAHLSIVRRLMSLLEEKGVGDKMVLVGGIIPEEDIPKLKEMGVAEVFVSGTYISQVAEFIRSRLGESQVPA
;
A
#
# COMPACT_ATOMS: atom_id res chain seq x y z
N MET A 1 19.09 -24.04 1.09
CA MET A 1 18.56 -23.80 1.28
C MET A 1 18.16 -23.31 1.42
N SER A 2 18.11 -23.21 1.44
CA SER A 2 17.49 -22.82 1.55
C SER A 2 17.12 -22.13 1.84
N THR A 3 17.21 -22.03 1.95
CA THR A 3 16.71 -21.54 2.31
C THR A 3 16.42 -20.76 2.66
N THR A 4 16.73 -20.61 2.84
CA THR A 4 16.27 -20.05 3.15
C THR A 4 15.72 -19.59 3.19
N THR A 5 15.96 -19.78 3.10
CA THR A 5 15.32 -19.72 2.73
C THR A 5 14.31 -19.26 2.82
N GLY A 6 14.21 -19.31 2.65
CA GLY A 6 12.89 -19.02 2.33
C GLY A 6 12.23 -17.81 2.90
N LYS A 7 12.87 -17.04 3.61
CA LYS A 7 12.29 -15.86 4.20
C LYS A 7 12.47 -14.67 3.26
N LYS A 8 11.39 -14.27 2.65
CA LYS A 8 11.40 -13.12 1.75
C LYS A 8 11.06 -11.85 2.52
N VAL A 9 11.82 -10.80 2.28
CA VAL A 9 11.50 -9.49 2.85
C VAL A 9 10.35 -8.89 2.04
N ILE A 10 9.31 -8.48 2.74
CA ILE A 10 8.15 -7.87 2.09
C ILE A 10 8.49 -6.44 1.72
N ARG A 11 8.26 -6.09 0.46
CA ARG A 11 8.54 -4.75 -0.05
C ARG A 11 7.23 -3.98 -0.14
N VAL A 12 7.22 -2.78 0.44
CA VAL A 12 6.03 -1.93 0.49
C VAL A 12 6.33 -0.61 -0.19
N LEU A 13 5.48 -0.24 -1.14
CA LEU A 13 5.54 1.08 -1.76
C LEU A 13 4.54 1.97 -1.05
N VAL A 14 5.02 3.08 -0.51
CA VAL A 14 4.15 4.06 0.12
C VAL A 14 4.05 5.26 -0.82
N ALA A 15 2.84 5.58 -1.23
CA ALA A 15 2.60 6.62 -2.22
C ALA A 15 1.54 7.59 -1.72
N LYS A 16 1.66 8.84 -2.16
CA LYS A 16 0.69 9.86 -1.85
C LYS A 16 0.19 10.44 -3.16
N PRO A 17 -0.92 9.92 -3.66
CA PRO A 17 -1.43 10.37 -4.96
C PRO A 17 -2.20 11.68 -4.85
N GLY A 18 -2.42 12.30 -5.99
CA GLY A 18 -3.25 13.50 -6.10
C GLY A 18 -2.48 14.78 -5.81
N LEU A 19 -3.23 15.84 -5.59
CA LEU A 19 -2.66 17.18 -5.43
C LEU A 19 -2.39 17.57 -3.97
N ASP A 20 -2.69 16.66 -3.05
CA ASP A 20 -2.50 16.91 -1.64
C ASP A 20 -1.02 17.04 -1.32
N GLY A 21 -0.66 18.16 -0.70
CA GLY A 21 0.74 18.42 -0.37
C GLY A 21 1.17 18.00 1.02
N HIS A 22 0.32 17.30 1.74
CA HIS A 22 0.61 16.89 3.11
C HIS A 22 1.29 15.53 3.11
N ASP A 23 2.61 15.52 3.26
CA ASP A 23 3.35 14.25 3.17
C ASP A 23 3.81 13.70 4.52
N GLN A 24 3.62 14.43 5.60
CA GLN A 24 4.12 13.99 6.89
C GLN A 24 3.50 12.66 7.32
N GLY A 25 2.20 12.51 7.10
CA GLY A 25 1.53 11.26 7.46
C GLY A 25 2.08 10.08 6.68
N ALA A 26 2.30 10.27 5.38
CA ALA A 26 2.85 9.21 4.55
C ALA A 26 4.27 8.84 4.99
N LYS A 27 5.07 9.85 5.35
CA LYS A 27 6.44 9.61 5.80
C LYS A 27 6.46 8.85 7.13
N VAL A 28 5.56 9.20 8.05
CA VAL A 28 5.47 8.50 9.33
C VAL A 28 5.13 7.03 9.11
N ILE A 29 4.20 6.77 8.20
CA ILE A 29 3.84 5.40 7.86
C ILE A 29 5.03 4.67 7.25
N ALA A 30 5.74 5.33 6.33
CA ALA A 30 6.89 4.71 5.68
C ALA A 30 7.98 4.36 6.69
N TYR A 31 8.32 5.29 7.57
CA TYR A 31 9.32 5.04 8.61
C TYR A 31 8.87 3.95 9.58
N GLY A 32 7.59 4.00 9.97
CA GLY A 32 7.06 3.01 10.90
C GLY A 32 7.08 1.60 10.33
N LEU A 33 6.73 1.46 9.07
CA LEU A 33 6.77 0.14 8.44
C LEU A 33 8.19 -0.35 8.27
N LYS A 34 9.12 0.57 7.98
CA LYS A 34 10.53 0.20 7.90
C LYS A 34 11.01 -0.33 9.26
N ASP A 35 10.61 0.35 10.33
CA ASP A 35 10.98 -0.10 11.68
C ASP A 35 10.39 -1.46 12.00
N GLU A 36 9.27 -1.82 11.37
CA GLU A 36 8.65 -3.12 11.56
C GLU A 36 9.32 -4.23 10.74
N GLY A 37 10.33 -3.90 9.97
CA GLY A 37 11.10 -4.90 9.23
C GLY A 37 10.77 -5.01 7.76
N PHE A 38 9.90 -4.16 7.24
CA PHE A 38 9.60 -4.16 5.80
C PHE A 38 10.62 -3.33 5.05
N GLU A 39 10.79 -3.67 3.78
CA GLU A 39 11.58 -2.84 2.88
C GLU A 39 10.62 -1.84 2.26
N VAL A 40 10.85 -0.55 2.50
CA VAL A 40 9.88 0.48 2.15
C VAL A 40 10.46 1.42 1.09
N ILE A 41 9.67 1.67 0.05
CA ILE A 41 10.00 2.65 -0.97
C ILE A 41 8.94 3.75 -0.87
N TYR A 42 9.37 4.98 -0.69
CA TYR A 42 8.47 6.12 -0.63
C TYR A 42 8.59 6.93 -1.92
N THR A 43 7.46 7.10 -2.63
CA THR A 43 7.49 7.76 -3.94
C THR A 43 7.51 9.26 -3.88
N GLY A 44 7.19 9.86 -2.73
CA GLY A 44 7.06 11.30 -2.63
C GLY A 44 5.65 11.77 -2.91
N LEU A 45 5.50 13.10 -2.97
CA LEU A 45 4.21 13.74 -3.10
C LEU A 45 3.67 13.77 -4.53
N ARG A 46 2.38 13.96 -4.63
CA ARG A 46 1.69 14.33 -5.87
C ARG A 46 1.94 13.39 -7.03
N ARG A 47 1.94 12.11 -6.73
CA ARG A 47 2.15 11.11 -7.77
C ARG A 47 0.83 10.78 -8.46
N THR A 48 0.91 10.55 -9.76
CA THR A 48 -0.27 10.10 -10.51
C THR A 48 -0.44 8.61 -10.34
N PRO A 49 -1.65 8.08 -10.55
CA PRO A 49 -1.83 6.62 -10.54
C PRO A 49 -0.89 5.92 -11.52
N GLU A 50 -0.63 6.53 -12.67
CA GLU A 50 0.30 5.98 -13.65
C GLU A 50 1.71 5.85 -13.09
N GLU A 51 2.17 6.91 -12.42
CA GLU A 51 3.50 6.89 -11.81
C GLU A 51 3.58 5.85 -10.71
N ILE A 52 2.52 5.72 -9.91
CA ILE A 52 2.48 4.75 -8.83
C ILE A 52 2.51 3.34 -9.39
N ALA A 53 1.72 3.07 -10.41
CA ALA A 53 1.69 1.75 -11.03
C ALA A 53 3.05 1.39 -11.62
N ASN A 54 3.68 2.34 -12.29
CA ASN A 54 5.01 2.11 -12.87
C ASN A 54 6.05 1.82 -11.79
N ALA A 55 6.00 2.58 -10.69
CA ALA A 55 6.94 2.35 -9.59
C ALA A 55 6.71 0.98 -8.97
N ALA A 56 5.46 0.57 -8.83
CA ALA A 56 5.15 -0.74 -8.25
C ALA A 56 5.73 -1.86 -9.08
N VAL A 57 5.68 -1.74 -10.41
CA VAL A 57 6.24 -2.74 -11.30
C VAL A 57 7.78 -2.69 -11.25
N ASP A 58 8.34 -1.49 -11.39
CA ASP A 58 9.80 -1.32 -11.45
C ASP A 58 10.48 -1.79 -10.17
N GLU A 59 9.85 -1.54 -9.03
CA GLU A 59 10.43 -1.92 -7.74
C GLU A 59 9.98 -3.30 -7.29
N ASP A 60 9.09 -3.93 -8.05
CA ASP A 60 8.59 -5.27 -7.75
C ASP A 60 8.11 -5.38 -6.30
N VAL A 61 7.23 -4.46 -5.92
CA VAL A 61 6.72 -4.45 -4.54
C VAL A 61 5.62 -5.48 -4.35
N ASP A 62 5.45 -5.89 -3.11
CA ASP A 62 4.38 -6.81 -2.73
C ASP A 62 3.12 -6.05 -2.32
N VAL A 63 3.30 -4.85 -1.77
CA VAL A 63 2.22 -4.06 -1.19
C VAL A 63 2.33 -2.63 -1.68
N ILE A 64 1.19 -2.04 -2.03
CA ILE A 64 1.11 -0.63 -2.37
C ILE A 64 0.22 0.03 -1.32
N GLY A 65 0.82 0.92 -0.54
CA GLY A 65 0.08 1.67 0.48
C GLY A 65 -0.15 3.10 0.01
N LEU A 66 -1.41 3.48 -0.09
CA LEU A 66 -1.79 4.82 -0.52
C LEU A 66 -2.22 5.65 0.68
N SER A 67 -1.60 6.81 0.84
CA SER A 67 -1.99 7.77 1.88
C SER A 67 -2.79 8.88 1.20
N ILE A 68 -4.07 8.96 1.49
CA ILE A 68 -4.98 9.85 0.79
C ILE A 68 -5.72 10.74 1.77
N LEU A 69 -5.58 12.04 1.62
CA LEU A 69 -6.33 13.01 2.43
C LEU A 69 -7.31 13.81 1.59
N SER A 70 -7.21 13.73 0.27
CA SER A 70 -8.11 14.46 -0.61
C SER A 70 -9.41 13.68 -0.79
N GLY A 71 -10.42 14.34 -1.33
CA GLY A 71 -11.70 13.68 -1.58
C GLY A 71 -11.75 12.86 -2.85
N ALA A 72 -10.64 12.70 -3.55
CA ALA A 72 -10.60 12.02 -4.84
C ALA A 72 -10.22 10.54 -4.72
N HIS A 73 -10.34 9.96 -3.54
CA HIS A 73 -9.85 8.61 -3.29
C HIS A 73 -10.49 7.55 -4.18
N LEU A 74 -11.79 7.67 -4.46
CA LEU A 74 -12.44 6.64 -5.27
C LEU A 74 -11.91 6.62 -6.70
N SER A 75 -11.79 7.79 -7.33
CA SER A 75 -11.33 7.85 -8.72
C SER A 75 -9.86 7.47 -8.84
N ILE A 76 -9.05 7.89 -7.87
CA ILE A 76 -7.63 7.58 -7.84
C ILE A 76 -7.43 6.06 -7.72
N VAL A 77 -8.13 5.44 -6.79
CA VAL A 77 -7.98 4.01 -6.57
C VAL A 77 -8.49 3.23 -7.77
N ARG A 78 -9.64 3.64 -8.33
CA ARG A 78 -10.18 2.96 -9.52
C ARG A 78 -9.17 2.98 -10.66
N ARG A 79 -8.56 4.14 -10.89
CA ARG A 79 -7.57 4.27 -11.96
C ARG A 79 -6.35 3.40 -11.69
N LEU A 80 -5.85 3.42 -10.46
CA LEU A 80 -4.69 2.62 -10.11
C LEU A 80 -4.96 1.12 -10.29
N MET A 81 -6.12 0.65 -9.81
CA MET A 81 -6.45 -0.77 -9.92
C MET A 81 -6.53 -1.19 -11.38
N SER A 82 -7.10 -0.33 -12.23
CA SER A 82 -7.18 -0.60 -13.65
C SER A 82 -5.79 -0.71 -14.28
N LEU A 83 -4.89 0.19 -13.91
CA LEU A 83 -3.53 0.18 -14.43
C LEU A 83 -2.75 -1.07 -13.99
N LEU A 84 -2.92 -1.48 -12.75
CA LEU A 84 -2.25 -2.67 -12.25
C LEU A 84 -2.74 -3.91 -13.02
N GLU A 85 -4.03 -3.96 -13.31
CA GLU A 85 -4.61 -5.04 -14.09
C GLU A 85 -4.01 -5.07 -15.49
N GLU A 86 -3.94 -3.91 -16.15
CA GLU A 86 -3.38 -3.79 -17.48
C GLU A 86 -1.92 -4.24 -17.54
N LYS A 87 -1.18 -4.00 -16.47
CA LYS A 87 0.24 -4.35 -16.42
C LYS A 87 0.47 -5.79 -15.97
N GLY A 88 -0.60 -6.52 -15.69
CA GLY A 88 -0.50 -7.91 -15.28
C GLY A 88 -0.03 -8.09 -13.84
N VAL A 89 -0.17 -7.08 -13.02
CA VAL A 89 0.26 -7.13 -11.61
C VAL A 89 -0.90 -6.84 -10.66
N GLY A 90 -2.10 -7.22 -11.06
CA GLY A 90 -3.30 -7.01 -10.24
C GLY A 90 -3.30 -7.81 -8.95
N ASP A 91 -2.35 -8.71 -8.77
CA ASP A 91 -2.24 -9.51 -7.55
C ASP A 91 -1.51 -8.79 -6.42
N LYS A 92 -0.93 -7.62 -6.68
CA LYS A 92 -0.27 -6.87 -5.62
C LYS A 92 -1.31 -6.37 -4.63
N MET A 93 -0.95 -6.41 -3.35
CA MET A 93 -1.87 -5.97 -2.30
C MET A 93 -1.94 -4.44 -2.26
N VAL A 94 -3.14 -3.88 -2.32
CA VAL A 94 -3.32 -2.43 -2.25
C VAL A 94 -4.03 -2.09 -0.94
N LEU A 95 -3.41 -1.21 -0.18
CA LEU A 95 -3.95 -0.70 1.09
C LEU A 95 -4.19 0.79 0.95
N VAL A 96 -5.23 1.28 1.57
CA VAL A 96 -5.56 2.70 1.56
C VAL A 96 -5.63 3.19 3.00
N GLY A 97 -4.96 4.31 3.26
CA GLY A 97 -5.00 4.93 4.58
C GLY A 97 -5.29 6.40 4.46
N GLY A 98 -5.86 6.98 5.52
CA GLY A 98 -6.13 8.39 5.57
C GLY A 98 -7.53 8.69 6.05
N ILE A 99 -8.04 9.84 5.64
CA ILE A 99 -9.38 10.27 6.05
C ILE A 99 -10.35 9.82 4.96
N ILE A 100 -11.00 8.70 5.22
CA ILE A 100 -11.90 8.06 4.25
C ILE A 100 -13.29 8.00 4.85
N PRO A 101 -14.32 8.51 4.15
CA PRO A 101 -15.70 8.38 4.63
C PRO A 101 -16.06 6.91 4.79
N GLU A 102 -16.75 6.63 5.87
CA GLU A 102 -17.07 5.25 6.22
C GLU A 102 -17.88 4.56 5.11
N GLU A 103 -18.76 5.30 4.45
CA GLU A 103 -19.58 4.74 3.38
C GLU A 103 -18.79 4.37 2.15
N ASP A 104 -17.58 4.90 2.00
CA ASP A 104 -16.73 4.59 0.85
C ASP A 104 -15.84 3.38 1.06
N ILE A 105 -15.71 2.91 2.30
CA ILE A 105 -14.84 1.77 2.59
C ILE A 105 -15.28 0.52 1.83
N PRO A 106 -16.58 0.15 1.85
CA PRO A 106 -16.99 -1.01 1.06
C PRO A 106 -16.74 -0.82 -0.43
N LYS A 107 -16.88 0.40 -0.94
CA LYS A 107 -16.65 0.68 -2.35
C LYS A 107 -15.20 0.43 -2.73
N LEU A 108 -14.28 0.85 -1.87
CA LEU A 108 -12.85 0.62 -2.11
C LEU A 108 -12.54 -0.86 -2.09
N LYS A 109 -13.12 -1.60 -1.16
CA LYS A 109 -12.89 -3.03 -1.08
C LYS A 109 -13.44 -3.75 -2.30
N GLU A 110 -14.57 -3.29 -2.83
CA GLU A 110 -15.11 -3.85 -4.06
C GLU A 110 -14.19 -3.63 -5.25
N MET A 111 -13.41 -2.55 -5.22
CA MET A 111 -12.44 -2.28 -6.28
C MET A 111 -11.22 -3.18 -6.19
N GLY A 112 -11.05 -3.90 -5.07
CA GLY A 112 -9.91 -4.78 -4.89
C GLY A 112 -8.94 -4.34 -3.81
N VAL A 113 -9.25 -3.24 -3.09
CA VAL A 113 -8.41 -2.80 -1.97
C VAL A 113 -8.51 -3.83 -0.85
N ALA A 114 -7.36 -4.28 -0.36
CA ALA A 114 -7.32 -5.33 0.65
C ALA A 114 -7.83 -4.84 2.01
N GLU A 115 -7.49 -3.61 2.38
CA GLU A 115 -7.96 -3.04 3.64
C GLU A 115 -7.83 -1.53 3.61
N VAL A 116 -8.69 -0.87 4.40
CA VAL A 116 -8.66 0.58 4.56
C VAL A 116 -8.35 0.87 6.02
N PHE A 117 -7.32 1.67 6.26
CA PHE A 117 -6.90 2.04 7.60
C PHE A 117 -7.21 3.52 7.82
N VAL A 118 -8.21 3.79 8.63
CA VAL A 118 -8.62 5.17 8.88
C VAL A 118 -7.62 5.87 9.78
N SER A 119 -7.70 7.19 9.78
CA SER A 119 -6.82 8.01 10.60
C SER A 119 -6.90 7.56 12.06
N GLY A 120 -5.75 7.46 12.70
CA GLY A 120 -5.67 6.98 14.08
C GLY A 120 -5.31 5.51 14.21
N THR A 121 -5.26 4.77 13.11
CA THR A 121 -4.82 3.37 13.14
C THR A 121 -3.34 3.32 13.47
N TYR A 122 -2.97 2.41 14.36
CA TYR A 122 -1.56 2.24 14.71
C TYR A 122 -0.79 1.53 13.61
N ILE A 123 0.47 1.93 13.44
CA ILE A 123 1.34 1.30 12.44
C ILE A 123 1.45 -0.20 12.68
N SER A 124 1.48 -0.61 13.95
CA SER A 124 1.57 -2.03 14.28
C SER A 124 0.40 -2.82 13.72
N GLN A 125 -0.78 -2.21 13.67
CA GLN A 125 -1.96 -2.88 13.09
C GLN A 125 -1.81 -3.06 11.59
N VAL A 126 -1.26 -2.06 10.91
CA VAL A 126 -1.00 -2.16 9.47
C VAL A 126 0.03 -3.25 9.19
N ALA A 127 1.11 -3.24 9.96
CA ALA A 127 2.18 -4.23 9.82
C ALA A 127 1.64 -5.65 10.05
N GLU A 128 0.81 -5.80 11.07
CA GLU A 128 0.25 -7.11 11.40
C GLU A 128 -0.67 -7.61 10.29
N PHE A 129 -1.47 -6.72 9.72
CA PHE A 129 -2.33 -7.09 8.60
C PHE A 129 -1.50 -7.59 7.43
N ILE A 130 -0.44 -6.87 7.08
CA ILE A 130 0.42 -7.26 5.97
C ILE A 130 1.03 -8.64 6.24
N ARG A 131 1.56 -8.84 7.44
CA ARG A 131 2.17 -10.13 7.80
C ARG A 131 1.17 -11.26 7.77
N SER A 132 -0.06 -11.02 8.22
CA SER A 132 -1.07 -12.07 8.25
C SER A 132 -1.43 -12.53 6.85
N ARG A 133 -1.32 -11.65 5.87
CA ARG A 133 -1.67 -12.00 4.49
C ARG A 133 -0.49 -12.51 3.68
N LEU A 134 0.71 -11.98 3.94
CA LEU A 134 1.89 -12.31 3.13
C LEU A 134 2.98 -12.98 3.94
N GLY A 135 3.20 -12.50 5.16
CA GLY A 135 4.32 -12.97 5.96
C GLY A 135 4.17 -14.37 6.48
N GLU A 136 2.96 -14.76 6.81
CA GLU A 136 2.72 -16.07 7.39
C GLU A 136 3.12 -17.20 6.46
N SER A 137 2.87 -17.02 5.18
CA SER A 137 3.20 -18.04 4.20
C SER A 137 4.71 -18.22 4.07
N GLN A 138 5.48 -17.29 4.60
CA GLN A 138 6.92 -17.29 4.47
C GLN A 138 7.63 -17.60 5.78
N VAL A 139 6.88 -17.70 6.86
CA VAL A 139 7.45 -17.97 8.17
C VAL A 139 7.54 -19.47 8.34
N PRO A 140 8.72 -20.02 8.62
CA PRO A 140 8.84 -21.45 8.87
C PRO A 140 8.05 -21.80 10.11
N ALA A 141 7.37 -22.89 10.06
CA ALA A 141 6.61 -23.36 11.20
C ALA A 141 7.51 -23.73 12.36
#